data_63baa915f50196ab51c9ded21cc7e577
#
_entry.id   63baa915f50196ab51c9ded21cc7e577
#
_cell.length_a   1.000
_cell.length_b   1.000
_cell.length_c   1.000
_cell.angle_alpha   90.00
_cell.angle_beta   90.00
_cell.angle_gamma   90.00
#
_symmetry.space_group_name_H-M   'P 1'
#
loop_
_entity.id
_entity.type
_entity.pdbx_description
1 polymer ?
#
loop_
_entity_poly.entity_id
_entity_poly.type
_entity_poly.pdbx_seq_one_letter_code
_entity_poly.pdbx_strand_id
1 'polypeptide(L)'
;MNRIEKIGVRLQSGSTLQIHAWSGSESAQPAIIVAPDSSPADWTDFVFQLTKSHSAIFVEVSSAYDLLMLIWEVGEPTLLLGEGLMAADWITEIVHIAPGAVNATIICDGDIPTHRIKSMHAVPTLILRGRQSTIQSHERAVQIHEQLRNSTLAEPEDCGNALARSDPEVASAAVNWFLSGTNIISNDFPNSSPAYTDSRTSDFYA
;
A
#
# COMPACT_ATOMS: atom_id res chain seq x y z
N MET A 1 -18.09 -5.12 -15.29
CA MET A 1 -17.20 -6.30 -15.15
C MET A 1 -15.79 -5.76 -15.39
N ASN A 2 -15.03 -5.53 -14.35
CA ASN A 2 -13.67 -4.99 -14.48
C ASN A 2 -12.81 -6.04 -15.18
N ARG A 3 -12.31 -5.71 -16.35
CA ARG A 3 -11.47 -6.60 -17.14
C ARG A 3 -10.03 -6.46 -16.66
N ILE A 4 -9.39 -7.57 -16.35
CA ILE A 4 -7.95 -7.61 -16.12
C ILE A 4 -7.30 -7.62 -17.49
N GLU A 5 -6.44 -6.64 -17.75
CA GLU A 5 -5.63 -6.58 -18.95
C GLU A 5 -4.17 -6.89 -18.61
N LYS A 6 -3.62 -7.90 -19.27
CA LYS A 6 -2.19 -8.19 -19.19
C LYS A 6 -1.47 -7.41 -20.26
N ILE A 7 -0.54 -6.55 -19.85
CA ILE A 7 0.17 -5.62 -20.72
C ILE A 7 1.68 -5.78 -20.52
N GLY A 8 2.43 -5.88 -21.60
CA GLY A 8 3.89 -5.77 -21.57
C GLY A 8 4.30 -4.30 -21.68
N VAL A 9 4.94 -3.76 -20.66
CA VAL A 9 5.46 -2.39 -20.64
C VAL A 9 6.97 -2.43 -20.88
N ARG A 10 7.44 -1.79 -21.95
CA ARG A 10 8.87 -1.64 -22.20
C ARG A 10 9.38 -0.41 -21.49
N LEU A 11 10.23 -0.59 -20.50
CA LEU A 11 10.84 0.49 -19.75
C LEU A 11 11.94 1.20 -20.54
N GLN A 12 12.25 2.43 -20.16
CA GLN A 12 13.40 3.18 -20.72
C GLN A 12 14.74 2.48 -20.50
N SER A 13 14.85 1.64 -19.47
CA SER A 13 16.01 0.75 -19.25
C SER A 13 16.19 -0.29 -20.34
N GLY A 14 15.18 -0.53 -21.20
CA GLY A 14 15.14 -1.58 -22.21
C GLY A 14 14.54 -2.90 -21.72
N SER A 15 14.32 -3.08 -20.42
CA SER A 15 13.60 -4.23 -19.86
C SER A 15 12.11 -4.17 -20.19
N THR A 16 11.45 -5.34 -20.16
CA THR A 16 9.99 -5.44 -20.35
C THR A 16 9.39 -6.01 -19.08
N LEU A 17 8.47 -5.23 -18.48
CA LEU A 17 7.68 -5.68 -17.33
C LEU A 17 6.35 -6.24 -17.79
N GLN A 18 5.86 -7.25 -17.07
CA GLN A 18 4.49 -7.69 -17.16
C GLN A 18 3.67 -6.96 -16.10
N ILE A 19 2.61 -6.29 -16.53
CA ILE A 19 1.66 -5.65 -15.63
C ILE A 19 0.27 -6.22 -15.86
N HIS A 20 -0.54 -6.22 -14.80
CA HIS A 20 -1.95 -6.57 -14.84
C HIS A 20 -2.74 -5.35 -14.39
N ALA A 21 -3.53 -4.79 -15.27
CA ALA A 21 -4.23 -3.54 -15.04
C ALA A 21 -5.74 -3.76 -14.84
N TRP A 22 -6.29 -3.08 -13.86
CA TRP A 22 -7.73 -2.94 -13.64
C TRP A 22 -8.10 -1.48 -13.75
N SER A 23 -8.97 -1.16 -14.70
CA SER A 23 -9.43 0.20 -14.89
C SER A 23 -10.35 0.63 -13.76
N GLY A 24 -10.01 1.72 -13.11
CA GLY A 24 -10.87 2.45 -12.18
C GLY A 24 -11.77 3.47 -12.90
N SER A 25 -12.24 4.48 -12.17
CA SER A 25 -12.92 5.64 -12.79
C SER A 25 -11.93 6.46 -13.62
N GLU A 26 -12.41 7.23 -14.62
CA GLU A 26 -11.55 8.04 -15.52
C GLU A 26 -10.65 9.06 -14.78
N SER A 27 -11.03 9.46 -13.57
CA SER A 27 -10.24 10.39 -12.73
C SER A 27 -9.50 9.69 -11.59
N ALA A 28 -9.42 8.36 -11.62
CA ALA A 28 -8.83 7.60 -10.53
C ALA A 28 -7.30 7.72 -10.52
N GLN A 29 -6.75 7.97 -9.34
CA GLN A 29 -5.30 7.98 -9.16
C GLN A 29 -4.71 6.57 -9.37
N PRO A 30 -3.50 6.46 -9.93
CA PRO A 30 -2.85 5.17 -10.10
C PRO A 30 -2.42 4.58 -8.76
N ALA A 31 -2.75 3.31 -8.55
CA ALA A 31 -2.28 2.49 -7.44
C ALA A 31 -1.45 1.33 -7.99
N ILE A 32 -0.20 1.20 -7.57
CA ILE A 32 0.68 0.12 -7.98
C ILE A 32 0.79 -0.89 -6.83
N ILE A 33 0.45 -2.14 -7.13
CA ILE A 33 0.49 -3.26 -6.19
C ILE A 33 1.74 -4.09 -6.47
N VAL A 34 2.55 -4.27 -5.44
CA VAL A 34 3.80 -5.04 -5.46
C VAL A 34 3.71 -6.18 -4.46
N ALA A 35 3.64 -7.40 -4.95
CA ALA A 35 3.55 -8.58 -4.10
C ALA A 35 4.29 -9.76 -4.76
N PRO A 36 5.62 -9.84 -4.62
CA PRO A 36 6.46 -10.79 -5.36
C PRO A 36 6.10 -12.26 -5.15
N ASP A 37 5.54 -12.58 -3.99
CA ASP A 37 5.20 -13.96 -3.59
C ASP A 37 3.73 -14.31 -3.89
N SER A 38 3.06 -13.58 -4.77
CA SER A 38 1.66 -13.80 -5.11
C SER A 38 1.37 -13.62 -6.59
N SER A 39 0.20 -14.09 -7.02
CA SER A 39 -0.28 -13.91 -8.39
C SER A 39 -1.30 -12.77 -8.48
N PRO A 40 -1.49 -12.15 -9.66
CA PRO A 40 -2.53 -11.13 -9.85
C PRO A 40 -3.94 -11.62 -9.52
N ALA A 41 -4.20 -12.92 -9.70
CA ALA A 41 -5.50 -13.52 -9.40
C ALA A 41 -5.85 -13.45 -7.90
N ASP A 42 -4.85 -13.54 -7.03
CA ASP A 42 -5.02 -13.52 -5.58
C ASP A 42 -5.48 -12.13 -5.06
N TRP A 43 -5.32 -11.10 -5.90
CA TRP A 43 -5.62 -9.71 -5.56
C TRP A 43 -6.95 -9.20 -6.11
N THR A 44 -7.65 -10.02 -6.89
CA THR A 44 -8.84 -9.58 -7.64
C THR A 44 -9.91 -8.97 -6.75
N ASP A 45 -10.24 -9.61 -5.63
CA ASP A 45 -11.29 -9.14 -4.72
C ASP A 45 -10.90 -7.85 -4.01
N PHE A 46 -9.66 -7.74 -3.57
CA PHE A 46 -9.12 -6.50 -2.97
C PHE A 46 -9.14 -5.36 -3.98
N VAL A 47 -8.61 -5.59 -5.18
CA VAL A 47 -8.55 -4.59 -6.25
C VAL A 47 -9.95 -4.14 -6.68
N PHE A 48 -10.92 -5.05 -6.72
CA PHE A 48 -12.31 -4.69 -7.01
C PHE A 48 -12.86 -3.64 -6.04
N GLN A 49 -12.49 -3.71 -4.77
CA GLN A 49 -12.87 -2.70 -3.78
C GLN A 49 -12.07 -1.39 -3.96
N LEU A 50 -10.78 -1.49 -4.27
CA LEU A 50 -9.90 -0.35 -4.46
C LEU A 50 -10.23 0.46 -5.73
N THR A 51 -10.62 -0.19 -6.83
CA THR A 51 -10.90 0.45 -8.13
C THR A 51 -12.15 1.34 -8.15
N LYS A 52 -12.88 1.42 -7.07
CA LYS A 52 -13.94 2.43 -6.91
C LYS A 52 -13.37 3.86 -6.90
N SER A 53 -12.11 4.02 -6.49
CA SER A 53 -11.41 5.31 -6.35
C SER A 53 -10.04 5.35 -7.02
N HIS A 54 -9.46 4.20 -7.38
CA HIS A 54 -8.12 4.10 -7.96
C HIS A 54 -8.13 3.19 -9.20
N SER A 55 -7.27 3.48 -10.16
CA SER A 55 -6.85 2.50 -11.16
C SER A 55 -5.77 1.63 -10.53
N ALA A 56 -5.90 0.31 -10.57
CA ALA A 56 -4.95 -0.59 -9.96
C ALA A 56 -4.06 -1.28 -10.99
N ILE A 57 -2.78 -1.34 -10.71
CA ILE A 57 -1.77 -2.02 -11.53
C ILE A 57 -1.03 -2.99 -10.61
N PHE A 58 -1.20 -4.27 -10.84
CA PHE A 58 -0.33 -5.28 -10.23
C PHE A 58 0.90 -5.47 -11.12
N VAL A 59 2.07 -5.44 -10.52
CA VAL A 59 3.33 -5.50 -11.27
C VAL A 59 4.20 -6.67 -10.81
N GLU A 60 4.66 -7.43 -11.80
CA GLU A 60 5.67 -8.48 -11.62
C GLU A 60 7.06 -7.86 -11.81
N VAL A 61 7.61 -7.28 -10.75
CA VAL A 61 8.96 -6.69 -10.76
C VAL A 61 9.96 -7.61 -10.09
N SER A 62 11.23 -7.46 -10.47
CA SER A 62 12.35 -8.19 -9.88
C SER A 62 13.27 -7.29 -9.05
N SER A 63 13.04 -5.98 -9.06
CA SER A 63 13.86 -5.02 -8.32
C SER A 63 13.12 -3.71 -8.04
N ALA A 64 13.60 -2.97 -7.04
CA ALA A 64 13.15 -1.60 -6.79
C ALA A 64 13.40 -0.68 -7.98
N TYR A 65 14.47 -0.92 -8.76
CA TYR A 65 14.79 -0.12 -9.94
C TYR A 65 13.73 -0.26 -11.03
N ASP A 66 13.28 -1.48 -11.33
CA ASP A 66 12.22 -1.71 -12.32
C ASP A 66 10.90 -1.05 -11.89
N LEU A 67 10.60 -1.11 -10.58
CA LEU A 67 9.42 -0.45 -10.01
C LEU A 67 9.53 1.08 -10.13
N LEU A 68 10.68 1.66 -9.87
CA LEU A 68 10.92 3.09 -10.03
C LEU A 68 10.77 3.54 -11.49
N MET A 69 11.30 2.74 -12.44
CA MET A 69 11.12 3.00 -13.87
C MET A 69 9.65 2.99 -14.27
N LEU A 70 8.86 2.03 -13.76
CA LEU A 70 7.42 1.99 -14.03
C LEU A 70 6.70 3.21 -13.47
N ILE A 71 7.02 3.66 -12.27
CA ILE A 71 6.43 4.86 -11.67
C ILE A 71 6.71 6.09 -12.54
N TRP A 72 7.90 6.21 -13.10
CA TRP A 72 8.23 7.31 -14.02
C TRP A 72 7.49 7.22 -15.35
N GLU A 73 7.25 6.02 -15.87
CA GLU A 73 6.42 5.83 -17.07
C GLU A 73 4.93 6.18 -16.82
N VAL A 74 4.42 5.96 -15.61
CA VAL A 74 3.08 6.40 -15.19
C VAL A 74 2.98 7.93 -15.20
N GLY A 75 4.05 8.63 -14.87
CA GLY A 75 4.17 10.09 -15.00
C GLY A 75 3.42 10.92 -13.96
N GLU A 76 2.71 10.28 -13.04
CA GLU A 76 1.96 10.91 -11.95
C GLU A 76 2.33 10.29 -10.60
N PRO A 77 2.25 11.07 -9.49
CA PRO A 77 2.48 10.50 -8.17
C PRO A 77 1.49 9.37 -7.87
N THR A 78 2.01 8.24 -7.43
CA THR A 78 1.25 7.00 -7.30
C THR A 78 1.03 6.61 -5.84
N LEU A 79 -0.04 5.85 -5.60
CA LEU A 79 -0.19 5.05 -4.38
C LEU A 79 0.61 3.75 -4.55
N LEU A 80 1.54 3.46 -3.63
CA LEU A 80 2.26 2.19 -3.61
C LEU A 80 1.72 1.27 -2.52
N LEU A 81 1.32 0.07 -2.91
CA LEU A 81 0.90 -0.97 -1.97
C LEU A 81 1.85 -2.16 -2.09
N GLY A 82 2.47 -2.55 -0.99
CA GLY A 82 3.36 -3.71 -0.93
C GLY A 82 2.93 -4.71 0.11
N GLU A 83 2.99 -6.00 -0.24
CA GLU A 83 2.77 -7.08 0.71
C GLU A 83 4.03 -7.93 0.88
N GLY A 84 4.42 -8.12 2.14
CA GLY A 84 5.59 -8.88 2.53
C GLY A 84 6.88 -8.05 2.62
N LEU A 85 7.93 -8.70 3.12
CA LEU A 85 9.20 -8.03 3.45
C LEU A 85 9.91 -7.44 2.23
N MET A 86 9.92 -8.16 1.13
CA MET A 86 10.61 -7.75 -0.09
C MET A 86 9.92 -6.54 -0.74
N ALA A 87 8.59 -6.55 -0.84
CA ALA A 87 7.83 -5.42 -1.35
C ALA A 87 8.02 -4.17 -0.49
N ALA A 88 8.02 -4.32 0.83
CA ALA A 88 8.28 -3.24 1.77
C ALA A 88 9.67 -2.64 1.58
N ASP A 89 10.70 -3.47 1.37
CA ASP A 89 12.07 -3.00 1.12
C ASP A 89 12.13 -2.18 -0.18
N TRP A 90 11.54 -2.66 -1.26
CA TRP A 90 11.51 -1.92 -2.54
C TRP A 90 10.75 -0.59 -2.43
N ILE A 91 9.57 -0.58 -1.80
CA ILE A 91 8.79 0.65 -1.61
C ILE A 91 9.56 1.68 -0.79
N THR A 92 10.19 1.25 0.31
CA THR A 92 10.97 2.16 1.15
C THR A 92 12.22 2.69 0.45
N GLU A 93 12.83 1.90 -0.45
CA GLU A 93 13.91 2.35 -1.33
C GLU A 93 13.43 3.42 -2.30
N ILE A 94 12.27 3.22 -2.94
CA ILE A 94 11.70 4.20 -3.87
C ILE A 94 11.39 5.52 -3.16
N VAL A 95 10.74 5.46 -2.00
CA VAL A 95 10.48 6.67 -1.19
C VAL A 95 11.78 7.38 -0.80
N HIS A 96 12.85 6.63 -0.54
CA HIS A 96 14.15 7.23 -0.26
C HIS A 96 14.73 7.97 -1.46
N ILE A 97 14.62 7.39 -2.66
CA ILE A 97 15.20 7.94 -3.90
C ILE A 97 14.33 9.05 -4.49
N ALA A 98 13.01 8.85 -4.52
CA ALA A 98 12.05 9.70 -5.24
C ALA A 98 10.75 9.93 -4.44
N PRO A 99 10.80 10.57 -3.27
CA PRO A 99 9.61 10.76 -2.43
C PRO A 99 8.49 11.53 -3.13
N GLY A 100 8.82 12.44 -4.03
CA GLY A 100 7.83 13.22 -4.80
C GLY A 100 7.05 12.42 -5.85
N ALA A 101 7.48 11.19 -6.16
CA ALA A 101 6.78 10.29 -7.08
C ALA A 101 5.72 9.41 -6.38
N VAL A 102 5.58 9.54 -5.04
CA VAL A 102 4.72 8.70 -4.22
C VAL A 102 3.77 9.56 -3.40
N ASN A 103 2.47 9.38 -3.59
CA ASN A 103 1.44 10.08 -2.83
C ASN A 103 1.21 9.49 -1.45
N ALA A 104 1.20 8.17 -1.37
CA ALA A 104 1.07 7.43 -0.12
C ALA A 104 1.63 6.01 -0.28
N THR A 105 1.96 5.39 0.84
CA THR A 105 2.37 3.98 0.87
C THR A 105 1.49 3.15 1.79
N ILE A 106 1.24 1.91 1.40
CA ILE A 106 0.58 0.90 2.20
C ILE A 106 1.52 -0.30 2.28
N ILE A 107 1.94 -0.63 3.49
CA ILE A 107 2.84 -1.74 3.75
C ILE A 107 2.07 -2.80 4.54
N CYS A 108 1.74 -3.90 3.85
CA CYS A 108 1.03 -5.05 4.43
C CYS A 108 2.06 -6.10 4.86
N ASP A 109 2.06 -6.46 6.14
CA ASP A 109 2.94 -7.50 6.69
C ASP A 109 4.42 -7.34 6.29
N GLY A 110 4.88 -6.10 6.17
CA GLY A 110 6.25 -5.75 5.78
C GLY A 110 7.02 -5.08 6.89
N ASP A 111 8.33 -4.96 6.75
CA ASP A 111 9.19 -4.22 7.67
C ASP A 111 9.75 -2.96 7.00
N ILE A 112 9.90 -1.89 7.76
CA ILE A 112 10.59 -0.67 7.32
C ILE A 112 11.97 -0.66 7.97
N PRO A 113 13.04 -0.78 7.19
CA PRO A 113 14.40 -0.72 7.73
C PRO A 113 14.64 0.57 8.50
N THR A 114 15.23 0.48 9.69
CA THR A 114 15.41 1.62 10.60
C THR A 114 16.14 2.80 9.93
N HIS A 115 17.11 2.53 9.06
CA HIS A 115 17.86 3.56 8.35
C HIS A 115 17.02 4.30 7.29
N ARG A 116 15.85 3.75 6.87
CA ARG A 116 14.94 4.35 5.89
C ARG A 116 13.76 5.09 6.52
N ILE A 117 13.50 4.93 7.81
CA ILE A 117 12.38 5.58 8.50
C ILE A 117 12.37 7.11 8.27
N LYS A 118 13.55 7.73 8.27
CA LYS A 118 13.69 9.16 8.04
C LYS A 118 13.15 9.61 6.67
N SER A 119 13.39 8.85 5.64
CA SER A 119 12.91 9.15 4.28
C SER A 119 11.40 8.99 4.18
N MET A 120 10.85 8.00 4.89
CA MET A 120 9.42 7.72 4.92
C MET A 120 8.58 8.83 5.58
N HIS A 121 9.19 9.74 6.36
CA HIS A 121 8.46 10.88 6.94
C HIS A 121 7.81 11.81 5.91
N ALA A 122 8.31 11.83 4.68
CA ALA A 122 7.80 12.67 3.60
C ALA A 122 6.47 12.16 3.00
N VAL A 123 6.15 10.88 3.20
CA VAL A 123 5.03 10.22 2.53
C VAL A 123 4.08 9.62 3.58
N PRO A 124 2.76 9.88 3.49
CA PRO A 124 1.77 9.21 4.34
C PRO A 124 1.88 7.70 4.19
N THR A 125 1.94 6.98 5.31
CA THR A 125 2.18 5.54 5.32
C THR A 125 1.14 4.81 6.17
N LEU A 126 0.44 3.84 5.59
CA LEU A 126 -0.34 2.87 6.33
C LEU A 126 0.52 1.62 6.59
N ILE A 127 0.68 1.28 7.86
CA ILE A 127 1.22 0.00 8.29
C ILE A 127 0.00 -0.89 8.56
N LEU A 128 -0.19 -1.90 7.73
CA LEU A 128 -1.34 -2.79 7.78
C LEU A 128 -0.87 -4.22 8.06
N ARG A 129 -1.33 -4.78 9.16
CA ARG A 129 -1.05 -6.18 9.51
C ARG A 129 -2.25 -6.83 10.18
N GLY A 130 -2.47 -8.11 9.97
CA GLY A 130 -3.40 -8.87 10.78
C GLY A 130 -2.85 -9.01 12.21
N ARG A 131 -3.71 -8.90 13.23
CA ARG A 131 -3.29 -9.04 14.63
C ARG A 131 -2.64 -10.39 14.93
N GLN A 132 -3.04 -11.42 14.18
CA GLN A 132 -2.49 -12.78 14.27
C GLN A 132 -1.33 -13.02 13.27
N SER A 133 -0.84 -11.96 12.59
CA SER A 133 0.27 -12.11 11.65
C SER A 133 1.54 -12.59 12.35
N THR A 134 2.21 -13.54 11.71
CA THR A 134 3.52 -14.10 12.14
C THR A 134 4.69 -13.55 11.32
N ILE A 135 4.42 -12.75 10.28
CA ILE A 135 5.46 -12.15 9.42
C ILE A 135 6.05 -10.92 10.08
N GLN A 136 5.19 -10.04 10.59
CA GLN A 136 5.60 -8.85 11.34
C GLN A 136 5.03 -8.92 12.75
N SER A 137 5.86 -8.75 13.79
CA SER A 137 5.37 -8.74 15.17
C SER A 137 4.64 -7.42 15.49
N HIS A 138 3.71 -7.47 16.46
CA HIS A 138 3.02 -6.29 16.95
C HIS A 138 4.02 -5.22 17.43
N GLU A 139 4.98 -5.62 18.27
CA GLU A 139 5.98 -4.71 18.83
C GLU A 139 6.78 -4.00 17.73
N ARG A 140 7.09 -4.72 16.64
CA ARG A 140 7.81 -4.13 15.52
C ARG A 140 6.94 -3.13 14.75
N ALA A 141 5.68 -3.44 14.50
CA ALA A 141 4.74 -2.53 13.85
C ALA A 141 4.53 -1.25 14.67
N VAL A 142 4.34 -1.38 15.98
CA VAL A 142 4.24 -0.24 16.92
C VAL A 142 5.53 0.59 16.92
N GLN A 143 6.69 -0.05 17.00
CA GLN A 143 7.98 0.65 16.96
C GLN A 143 8.16 1.49 15.68
N ILE A 144 7.77 0.93 14.51
CA ILE A 144 7.83 1.66 13.25
C ILE A 144 6.86 2.84 13.28
N HIS A 145 5.63 2.62 13.72
CA HIS A 145 4.60 3.64 13.82
C HIS A 145 5.00 4.81 14.73
N GLU A 146 5.58 4.53 15.90
CA GLU A 146 6.06 5.55 16.84
C GLU A 146 7.21 6.39 16.25
N GLN A 147 8.07 5.78 15.46
CA GLN A 147 9.18 6.47 14.81
C GLN A 147 8.78 7.20 13.53
N LEU A 148 7.70 6.79 12.88
CA LEU A 148 7.27 7.34 11.59
C LEU A 148 6.13 8.35 11.77
N ARG A 149 6.48 9.64 11.80
CA ARG A 149 5.56 10.74 12.15
C ARG A 149 4.27 10.81 11.31
N ASN A 150 4.33 10.39 10.05
CA ASN A 150 3.22 10.46 9.11
C ASN A 150 2.72 9.05 8.79
N SER A 151 2.45 8.27 9.82
CA SER A 151 1.95 6.90 9.65
C SER A 151 0.68 6.64 10.45
N THR A 152 -0.04 5.64 9.99
CA THR A 152 -1.19 5.03 10.63
C THR A 152 -0.91 3.54 10.80
N LEU A 153 -1.21 2.97 11.95
CA LEU A 153 -1.14 1.53 12.19
C LEU A 153 -2.56 0.96 12.24
N ALA A 154 -2.83 -0.04 11.40
CA ALA A 154 -4.08 -0.80 11.42
C ALA A 154 -3.80 -2.28 11.66
N GLU A 155 -4.45 -2.83 12.71
CA GLU A 155 -4.29 -4.23 13.15
C GLU A 155 -5.66 -4.89 13.38
N PRO A 156 -6.36 -5.32 12.32
CA PRO A 156 -7.63 -6.05 12.46
C PRO A 156 -7.46 -7.32 13.32
N GLU A 157 -8.41 -7.54 14.25
CA GLU A 157 -8.24 -8.51 15.35
C GLU A 157 -8.20 -9.97 14.88
N ASP A 158 -9.12 -10.37 14.01
CA ASP A 158 -9.30 -11.77 13.61
C ASP A 158 -8.55 -12.12 12.32
N CYS A 159 -7.55 -11.33 11.93
CA CYS A 159 -6.83 -11.48 10.68
C CYS A 159 -5.40 -11.97 10.90
N GLY A 160 -4.95 -12.85 10.00
CA GLY A 160 -3.60 -13.41 9.95
C GLY A 160 -2.71 -12.71 8.92
N ASN A 161 -1.80 -13.48 8.35
CA ASN A 161 -0.88 -13.04 7.30
C ASN A 161 -1.59 -12.76 5.97
N ALA A 162 -0.95 -11.95 5.13
CA ALA A 162 -1.41 -11.65 3.78
C ALA A 162 -2.84 -11.06 3.75
N LEU A 163 -3.07 -10.08 4.61
CA LEU A 163 -4.41 -9.54 4.89
C LEU A 163 -5.15 -9.09 3.63
N ALA A 164 -4.46 -8.46 2.68
CA ALA A 164 -5.10 -7.99 1.45
C ALA A 164 -5.67 -9.13 0.59
N ARG A 165 -5.15 -10.34 0.72
CA ARG A 165 -5.59 -11.53 0.01
C ARG A 165 -6.51 -12.42 0.83
N SER A 166 -6.24 -12.56 2.13
CA SER A 166 -7.01 -13.44 3.02
C SER A 166 -8.33 -12.82 3.47
N ASP A 167 -8.37 -11.50 3.63
CA ASP A 167 -9.57 -10.74 4.02
C ASP A 167 -9.62 -9.40 3.28
N PRO A 168 -9.93 -9.43 1.97
CA PRO A 168 -9.88 -8.25 1.10
C PRO A 168 -10.86 -7.14 1.51
N GLU A 169 -11.99 -7.48 2.13
CA GLU A 169 -12.97 -6.48 2.60
C GLU A 169 -12.39 -5.67 3.77
N VAL A 170 -11.80 -6.34 4.74
CA VAL A 170 -11.19 -5.68 5.90
C VAL A 170 -9.97 -4.85 5.48
N ALA A 171 -9.12 -5.42 4.63
CA ALA A 171 -7.95 -4.70 4.13
C ALA A 171 -8.35 -3.45 3.33
N SER A 172 -9.32 -3.56 2.42
CA SER A 172 -9.78 -2.43 1.62
C SER A 172 -10.48 -1.36 2.46
N ALA A 173 -11.21 -1.75 3.51
CA ALA A 173 -11.79 -0.80 4.46
C ALA A 173 -10.71 0.01 5.19
N ALA A 174 -9.63 -0.65 5.67
CA ALA A 174 -8.50 0.02 6.31
C ALA A 174 -7.77 0.98 5.35
N VAL A 175 -7.55 0.55 4.11
CA VAL A 175 -6.93 1.37 3.08
C VAL A 175 -7.78 2.60 2.75
N ASN A 176 -9.08 2.42 2.49
CA ASN A 176 -9.98 3.52 2.17
C ASN A 176 -10.09 4.52 3.34
N TRP A 177 -10.15 4.02 4.58
CA TRP A 177 -10.14 4.88 5.76
C TRP A 177 -8.85 5.73 5.84
N PHE A 178 -7.70 5.12 5.68
CA PHE A 178 -6.41 5.83 5.66
C PHE A 178 -6.37 6.89 4.57
N LEU A 179 -6.76 6.54 3.35
CA LEU A 179 -6.73 7.46 2.21
C LEU A 179 -7.69 8.64 2.39
N SER A 180 -8.86 8.44 3.01
CA SER A 180 -9.81 9.53 3.31
C SER A 180 -9.24 10.53 4.32
N GLY A 181 -8.49 10.07 5.32
CA GLY A 181 -7.82 10.91 6.32
C GLY A 181 -6.65 11.72 5.77
N THR A 182 -6.04 11.27 4.67
CA THR A 182 -4.92 11.96 4.02
C THR A 182 -5.35 13.00 2.97
N ASN A 183 -6.66 13.29 2.84
CA ASN A 183 -7.25 14.11 1.76
C ASN A 183 -6.99 13.58 0.33
N ILE A 184 -6.60 12.33 0.21
CA ILE A 184 -6.38 11.67 -1.09
C ILE A 184 -7.71 11.13 -1.67
N ILE A 185 -8.77 11.00 -0.84
CA ILE A 185 -10.14 10.63 -1.28
C ILE A 185 -11.18 11.42 -0.49
N SER A 186 -12.20 11.90 -1.20
CA SER A 186 -13.37 12.53 -0.59
C SER A 186 -14.39 11.50 -0.08
N ASN A 187 -14.72 11.62 1.21
CA ASN A 187 -15.94 11.22 1.90
C ASN A 187 -16.75 9.99 1.46
N ASP A 188 -16.75 8.95 2.27
CA ASP A 188 -17.92 8.32 2.91
C ASP A 188 -17.53 7.02 3.62
N PHE A 189 -17.58 7.03 4.95
CA PHE A 189 -17.40 5.83 5.77
C PHE A 189 -18.73 5.33 6.32
N PRO A 190 -19.06 4.04 6.21
CA PRO A 190 -20.15 3.45 6.99
C PRO A 190 -19.73 3.27 8.46
N ASN A 191 -20.64 3.64 9.36
CA ASN A 191 -20.54 3.63 10.82
C ASN A 191 -20.47 2.23 11.47
N SER A 192 -19.53 1.37 11.04
CA SER A 192 -19.21 0.12 11.73
C SER A 192 -17.69 -0.05 11.77
N SER A 193 -17.07 0.66 12.70
CA SER A 193 -15.63 0.61 12.93
C SER A 193 -15.23 -0.69 13.61
N PRO A 194 -14.29 -1.46 13.06
CA PRO A 194 -13.39 -2.22 13.91
C PRO A 194 -12.58 -1.22 14.74
N ALA A 195 -12.32 -1.54 16.00
CA ALA A 195 -11.63 -0.65 16.95
C ALA A 195 -10.21 -0.32 16.44
N TYR A 196 -10.09 0.84 15.78
CA TYR A 196 -8.78 1.42 15.46
C TYR A 196 -8.30 2.14 16.70
N THR A 197 -7.29 1.62 17.36
CA THR A 197 -6.60 2.34 18.43
C THR A 197 -5.55 3.26 17.79
N ASP A 198 -5.93 4.50 17.48
CA ASP A 198 -4.95 5.56 17.31
C ASP A 198 -4.41 5.93 18.70
N SER A 199 -3.24 5.40 19.04
CA SER A 199 -2.59 5.65 20.33
C SER A 199 -2.14 7.11 20.51
N ARG A 200 -2.26 7.97 19.49
CA ARG A 200 -1.81 9.38 19.54
C ARG A 200 -2.91 10.38 19.92
N THR A 201 -4.18 10.01 19.89
CA THR A 201 -5.27 10.97 20.16
C THR A 201 -5.56 11.16 21.64
N SER A 202 -4.95 10.41 22.56
CA SER A 202 -5.18 10.55 24.00
C SER A 202 -4.41 11.69 24.70
N ASP A 203 -3.39 12.29 24.05
CA ASP A 203 -2.49 13.25 24.73
C ASP A 203 -2.76 14.74 24.38
N PHE A 204 -3.82 15.06 23.66
CA PHE A 204 -4.12 16.44 23.27
C PHE A 204 -5.25 17.13 24.07
N TYR A 205 -5.83 16.45 25.07
CA TYR A 205 -6.81 17.05 25.98
C TYR A 205 -6.48 16.73 27.44
N ALA A 206 -5.44 17.33 27.94
CA ALA A 206 -5.16 17.49 29.37
C ALA A 206 -4.62 18.91 29.61
#